data_a75fc517ec73d1c26b8d10abd0d34803
#
_entry.id   a75fc517ec73d1c26b8d10abd0d34803
#
_cell.length_a   1.000
_cell.length_b   1.000
_cell.length_c   1.000
_cell.angle_alpha   90.00
_cell.angle_beta   90.00
_cell.angle_gamma   90.00
#
_symmetry.space_group_name_H-M   'P 1'
#
loop_
_entity.id
_entity.type
_entity.pdbx_description
1 polymer ?
#
loop_
_entity_poly.entity_id
_entity_poly.type
_entity_poly.pdbx_seq_one_letter_code
_entity_poly.pdbx_strand_id
1 'polypeptide(L)'
;MRKNSRIGILVLLTLALAAVSAAAQDKNNADEQRVFTGVISDSQCALNVHSLSRSHKEMLKSGDFGKTPADCVWYCVKQRGGRFVLQKGRTVYKLDDQNIDRELADKKVRITGTLNEQTDTIHVLKIEREGK
;
A
#
# COMPACT_ATOMS: atom_id res chain seq x y z
N MET A 1 9.50 -15.87 -88.38
CA MET A 1 9.71 -14.61 -87.62
C MET A 1 9.23 -14.84 -86.20
N ARG A 2 10.11 -14.69 -85.26
CA ARG A 2 9.97 -15.15 -83.88
C ARG A 2 9.29 -14.09 -83.00
N LYS A 3 8.18 -14.41 -82.35
CA LYS A 3 7.62 -13.60 -81.26
C LYS A 3 8.04 -14.17 -79.94
N ASN A 4 8.89 -13.51 -79.22
CA ASN A 4 9.27 -13.82 -77.85
C ASN A 4 8.23 -13.22 -76.89
N SER A 5 7.40 -14.11 -76.35
CA SER A 5 6.54 -13.76 -75.21
C SER A 5 7.31 -13.86 -73.97
N ARG A 6 7.58 -12.70 -73.35
CA ARG A 6 8.17 -12.61 -71.99
C ARG A 6 7.02 -12.57 -71.00
N ILE A 7 6.76 -13.69 -70.40
CA ILE A 7 5.87 -13.76 -69.24
C ILE A 7 6.58 -13.20 -68.04
N GLY A 8 6.20 -11.99 -67.66
CA GLY A 8 6.64 -11.41 -66.41
C GLY A 8 5.90 -12.03 -65.24
N ILE A 9 6.62 -12.78 -64.43
CA ILE A 9 6.08 -13.30 -63.18
C ILE A 9 6.14 -12.13 -62.16
N LEU A 10 4.98 -11.58 -61.87
CA LEU A 10 4.81 -10.61 -60.78
C LEU A 10 4.71 -11.41 -59.49
N VAL A 11 5.83 -11.46 -58.75
CA VAL A 11 5.82 -12.00 -57.41
C VAL A 11 5.25 -10.90 -56.49
N LEU A 12 3.99 -11.04 -56.14
CA LEU A 12 3.35 -10.23 -55.09
C LEU A 12 3.87 -10.70 -53.71
N LEU A 13 4.84 -9.98 -53.21
CA LEU A 13 5.32 -10.16 -51.84
C LEU A 13 4.31 -9.48 -50.89
N THR A 14 3.34 -10.24 -50.42
CA THR A 14 2.44 -9.78 -49.34
C THR A 14 3.18 -9.83 -48.04
N LEU A 15 3.70 -8.67 -47.60
CA LEU A 15 4.23 -8.47 -46.27
C LEU A 15 3.06 -8.44 -45.27
N ALA A 16 2.79 -9.59 -44.64
CA ALA A 16 1.88 -9.64 -43.49
C ALA A 16 2.55 -8.99 -42.30
N LEU A 17 2.23 -7.73 -42.05
CA LEU A 17 2.55 -7.06 -40.74
C LEU A 17 1.67 -7.72 -39.69
N ALA A 18 2.23 -8.69 -38.96
CA ALA A 18 1.64 -9.17 -37.74
C ALA A 18 1.83 -8.03 -36.70
N ALA A 19 0.78 -7.24 -36.53
CA ALA A 19 0.68 -6.32 -35.40
C ALA A 19 0.56 -7.16 -34.12
N VAL A 20 1.68 -7.37 -33.44
CA VAL A 20 1.68 -7.88 -32.08
C VAL A 20 1.13 -6.77 -31.20
N SER A 21 -0.19 -6.80 -30.98
CA SER A 21 -0.81 -6.00 -29.93
C SER A 21 -0.31 -6.55 -28.59
N ALA A 22 0.73 -5.91 -28.07
CA ALA A 22 1.09 -6.05 -26.67
C ALA A 22 -0.07 -5.44 -25.87
N ALA A 23 -1.06 -6.27 -25.54
CA ALA A 23 -2.01 -5.93 -24.50
C ALA A 23 -1.21 -5.74 -23.24
N ALA A 24 -0.97 -4.49 -22.85
CA ALA A 24 -0.53 -4.14 -21.53
C ALA A 24 -1.62 -4.67 -20.59
N GLN A 25 -1.36 -5.82 -19.99
CA GLN A 25 -2.12 -6.31 -18.87
C GLN A 25 -1.79 -5.35 -17.72
N ASP A 26 -2.62 -4.33 -17.60
CA ASP A 26 -2.72 -3.55 -16.37
C ASP A 26 -3.27 -4.54 -15.33
N LYS A 27 -2.35 -5.27 -14.72
CA LYS A 27 -2.63 -6.11 -13.58
C LYS A 27 -2.99 -5.14 -12.47
N ASN A 28 -4.26 -4.85 -12.31
CA ASN A 28 -4.81 -4.32 -11.09
C ASN A 28 -4.47 -5.32 -9.97
N ASN A 29 -3.31 -5.15 -9.35
CA ASN A 29 -2.87 -5.93 -8.19
C ASN A 29 -3.73 -5.65 -6.95
N ALA A 30 -4.90 -5.01 -7.12
CA ALA A 30 -5.81 -4.68 -6.04
C ALA A 30 -6.34 -5.91 -5.29
N ASP A 31 -6.37 -7.08 -5.95
CA ASP A 31 -6.93 -8.31 -5.37
C ASP A 31 -5.87 -9.31 -4.88
N GLU A 32 -4.59 -9.02 -5.05
CA GLU A 32 -3.55 -9.94 -4.58
C GLU A 32 -3.38 -9.83 -3.07
N GLN A 33 -3.77 -10.89 -2.38
CA GLN A 33 -3.59 -10.99 -0.93
C GLN A 33 -2.10 -11.07 -0.59
N ARG A 34 -1.65 -10.16 0.26
CA ARG A 34 -0.25 -10.04 0.71
C ARG A 34 -0.15 -9.95 2.22
N VAL A 35 1.05 -10.15 2.75
CA VAL A 35 1.37 -9.94 4.16
C VAL A 35 2.16 -8.65 4.31
N PHE A 36 1.64 -7.75 5.11
CA PHE A 36 2.27 -6.49 5.46
C PHE A 36 2.78 -6.56 6.90
N THR A 37 4.00 -6.10 7.14
CA THR A 37 4.57 -6.04 8.49
C THR A 37 4.90 -4.60 8.84
N GLY A 38 4.66 -4.23 10.08
CA GLY A 38 4.93 -2.88 10.58
C GLY A 38 4.45 -2.71 12.00
N VAL A 39 4.34 -1.48 12.42
CA VAL A 39 3.85 -1.10 13.76
C VAL A 39 2.48 -0.47 13.62
N ILE A 40 1.54 -0.84 14.48
CA ILE A 40 0.26 -0.13 14.60
C ILE A 40 0.52 1.24 15.23
N SER A 41 0.31 2.27 14.46
CA SER A 41 0.47 3.66 14.86
C SER A 41 -0.83 4.43 14.65
N ASP A 42 -0.85 5.71 14.93
CA ASP A 42 -1.94 6.61 14.55
C ASP A 42 -1.51 7.55 13.42
N SER A 43 -2.48 7.98 12.64
CA SER A 43 -2.25 8.81 11.46
C SER A 43 -1.63 10.17 11.79
N GLN A 44 -1.88 10.70 12.96
CA GLN A 44 -1.37 12.02 13.35
C GLN A 44 0.11 11.96 13.70
N CYS A 45 0.53 10.96 14.47
CA CYS A 45 1.94 10.76 14.80
C CYS A 45 2.75 10.20 13.63
N ALA A 46 2.20 9.22 12.90
CA ALA A 46 2.88 8.60 11.76
C ALA A 46 3.13 9.60 10.61
N LEU A 47 2.20 10.52 10.36
CA LEU A 47 2.30 11.57 9.35
C LEU A 47 2.86 12.89 9.91
N ASN A 48 3.22 12.92 11.18
CA ASN A 48 3.78 14.09 11.85
C ASN A 48 2.89 15.37 11.76
N VAL A 49 1.59 15.19 11.90
CA VAL A 49 0.60 16.29 11.72
C VAL A 49 0.41 17.17 12.96
N HIS A 50 0.85 16.73 14.14
CA HIS A 50 0.57 17.45 15.40
C HIS A 50 1.35 18.71 15.62
N SER A 51 2.47 18.81 15.09
CA SER A 51 3.34 19.97 15.00
C SER A 51 4.65 19.51 14.40
N LEU A 52 5.29 20.39 13.76
CA LEU A 52 6.46 20.22 12.90
C LEU A 52 7.62 19.37 13.46
N SER A 53 7.50 18.75 14.65
CA SER A 53 8.59 18.00 15.24
C SER A 53 8.25 17.12 16.45
N ARG A 54 6.99 16.95 16.82
CA ARG A 54 6.70 16.16 18.02
C ARG A 54 6.58 14.68 17.71
N SER A 55 7.61 13.95 18.08
CA SER A 55 7.58 12.49 18.16
C SER A 55 6.73 12.01 19.35
N HIS A 56 6.28 10.74 19.33
CA HIS A 56 5.65 10.11 20.50
C HIS A 56 6.43 10.36 21.80
N LYS A 57 7.76 10.33 21.72
CA LYS A 57 8.63 10.55 22.87
C LYS A 57 8.48 11.94 23.49
N GLU A 58 8.28 12.95 22.68
CA GLU A 58 8.09 14.33 23.18
C GLU A 58 6.68 14.54 23.72
N MET A 59 5.68 13.95 23.07
CA MET A 59 4.30 14.01 23.55
C MET A 59 4.13 13.30 24.89
N LEU A 60 4.83 12.19 25.10
CA LEU A 60 4.81 11.48 26.36
C LEU A 60 5.48 12.26 27.51
N LYS A 61 6.43 13.15 27.20
CA LYS A 61 7.05 14.02 28.24
C LYS A 61 6.07 15.02 28.84
N SER A 62 5.05 15.44 28.09
CA SER A 62 4.02 16.36 28.63
C SER A 62 3.08 15.68 29.63
N GLY A 63 3.03 14.34 29.63
CA GLY A 63 2.13 13.56 30.51
C GLY A 63 0.66 13.58 30.12
N ASP A 64 0.28 14.40 29.13
CA ASP A 64 -1.14 14.61 28.76
C ASP A 64 -1.74 13.45 27.98
N PHE A 65 -0.90 12.58 27.39
CA PHE A 65 -1.29 11.55 26.44
C PHE A 65 -1.03 10.12 26.90
N GLY A 66 -0.80 9.94 28.19
CA GLY A 66 -0.43 8.67 28.78
C GLY A 66 1.07 8.52 29.01
N LYS A 67 1.50 7.32 29.42
CA LYS A 67 2.89 7.05 29.82
C LYS A 67 3.68 6.26 28.78
N THR A 68 3.00 5.67 27.83
CA THR A 68 3.60 4.78 26.83
C THR A 68 3.24 5.21 25.40
N PRO A 69 4.04 4.85 24.39
CA PRO A 69 3.68 5.09 23.00
C PRO A 69 2.32 4.51 22.62
N ALA A 70 1.97 3.34 23.16
CA ALA A 70 0.66 2.72 22.96
C ALA A 70 -0.48 3.59 23.50
N ASP A 71 -0.28 4.26 24.65
CA ASP A 71 -1.28 5.19 25.20
C ASP A 71 -1.44 6.41 24.28
N CYS A 72 -0.35 6.92 23.72
CA CYS A 72 -0.39 8.02 22.77
C CYS A 72 -1.17 7.65 21.50
N VAL A 73 -0.87 6.50 20.89
CA VAL A 73 -1.61 6.00 19.72
C VAL A 73 -3.10 5.89 20.03
N TRP A 74 -3.43 5.26 21.16
CA TRP A 74 -4.81 5.07 21.58
C TRP A 74 -5.55 6.40 21.81
N TYR A 75 -4.91 7.33 22.51
CA TYR A 75 -5.46 8.66 22.77
C TYR A 75 -5.70 9.43 21.47
N CYS A 76 -4.74 9.44 20.56
CA CYS A 76 -4.85 10.13 19.27
C CYS A 76 -6.03 9.60 18.45
N VAL A 77 -6.21 8.29 18.41
CA VAL A 77 -7.34 7.69 17.68
C VAL A 77 -8.67 7.98 18.36
N LYS A 78 -8.77 7.82 19.67
CA LYS A 78 -10.05 7.92 20.39
C LYS A 78 -10.47 9.35 20.72
N GLN A 79 -9.52 10.26 20.92
CA GLN A 79 -9.80 11.62 21.43
C GLN A 79 -9.44 12.74 20.45
N ARG A 80 -8.58 12.46 19.45
CA ARG A 80 -8.05 13.50 18.56
C ARG A 80 -8.41 13.31 17.09
N GLY A 81 -9.30 12.37 16.79
CA GLY A 81 -9.74 12.09 15.42
C GLY A 81 -8.68 11.42 14.54
N GLY A 82 -7.62 10.87 15.15
CA GLY A 82 -6.66 10.03 14.43
C GLY A 82 -7.28 8.72 13.99
N ARG A 83 -6.62 8.04 13.07
CA ARG A 83 -6.98 6.70 12.61
C ARG A 83 -5.81 5.76 12.83
N PHE A 84 -6.09 4.49 13.09
CA PHE A 84 -5.05 3.47 13.09
C PHE A 84 -4.45 3.33 11.68
N VAL A 85 -3.15 3.22 11.64
CA VAL A 85 -2.35 3.03 10.42
C VAL A 85 -1.28 1.97 10.67
N LEU A 86 -0.81 1.33 9.59
CA LEU A 86 0.39 0.49 9.66
C LEU A 86 1.59 1.31 9.23
N GLN A 87 2.55 1.50 10.12
CA GLN A 87 3.79 2.21 9.84
C GLN A 87 4.95 1.23 9.65
N LYS A 88 5.60 1.31 8.48
CA LYS A 88 6.81 0.56 8.15
C LYS A 88 7.93 1.53 7.78
N GLY A 89 8.76 1.87 8.73
CA GLY A 89 9.76 2.91 8.53
C GLY A 89 9.11 4.26 8.21
N ARG A 90 9.33 4.78 7.01
CA ARG A 90 8.73 6.04 6.54
C ARG A 90 7.41 5.83 5.79
N THR A 91 7.09 4.62 5.45
CA THR A 91 5.85 4.29 4.73
C THR A 91 4.72 4.14 5.72
N VAL A 92 3.59 4.77 5.41
CA VAL A 92 2.38 4.73 6.22
C VAL A 92 1.23 4.22 5.36
N TYR A 93 0.66 3.09 5.73
CA TYR A 93 -0.52 2.53 5.09
C TYR A 93 -1.74 2.82 5.94
N LYS A 94 -2.79 3.32 5.31
CA LYS A 94 -4.12 3.40 5.92
C LYS A 94 -4.67 1.99 6.12
N LEU A 95 -5.47 1.80 7.15
CA LEU A 95 -6.22 0.56 7.37
C LEU A 95 -7.70 0.87 7.18
N ASP A 96 -8.41 0.07 6.43
CA ASP A 96 -9.87 0.20 6.29
C ASP A 96 -10.58 -0.26 7.57
N ASP A 97 -10.11 -1.33 8.19
CA ASP A 97 -10.57 -1.75 9.51
C ASP A 97 -9.94 -0.88 10.61
N GLN A 98 -10.79 -0.26 11.41
CA GLN A 98 -10.42 0.58 12.54
C GLN A 98 -10.77 -0.05 13.89
N ASN A 99 -11.28 -1.29 13.87
CA ASN A 99 -11.56 -2.05 15.08
C ASN A 99 -10.31 -2.80 15.55
N ILE A 100 -9.30 -2.02 15.91
CA ILE A 100 -8.00 -2.53 16.36
C ILE A 100 -7.99 -2.62 17.88
N ASP A 101 -7.57 -3.76 18.41
CA ASP A 101 -7.41 -3.94 19.84
C ASP A 101 -6.34 -3.03 20.43
N ARG A 102 -6.61 -2.46 21.62
CA ARG A 102 -5.65 -1.59 22.31
C ARG A 102 -4.29 -2.25 22.51
N GLU A 103 -4.28 -3.57 22.72
CA GLU A 103 -3.05 -4.33 22.92
C GLU A 103 -2.12 -4.36 21.71
N LEU A 104 -2.65 -4.07 20.53
CA LEU A 104 -1.88 -3.98 19.29
C LEU A 104 -1.30 -2.58 19.05
N ALA A 105 -1.76 -1.56 19.78
CA ALA A 105 -1.23 -0.20 19.67
C ALA A 105 0.27 -0.18 19.99
N ASP A 106 1.07 0.44 19.11
CA ASP A 106 2.53 0.49 19.17
C ASP A 106 3.21 -0.90 19.17
N LYS A 107 2.55 -1.90 18.62
CA LYS A 107 3.14 -3.24 18.47
C LYS A 107 3.45 -3.54 17.02
N LYS A 108 4.50 -4.34 16.83
CA LYS A 108 4.77 -4.97 15.54
C LYS A 108 3.69 -6.00 15.26
N VAL A 109 3.13 -5.91 14.07
CA VAL A 109 2.07 -6.80 13.61
C VAL A 109 2.33 -7.30 12.20
N ARG A 110 1.66 -8.39 11.87
CA ARG A 110 1.50 -8.91 10.51
C ARG A 110 0.05 -8.74 10.13
N ILE A 111 -0.17 -8.03 9.04
CA ILE A 111 -1.50 -7.84 8.47
C ILE A 111 -1.57 -8.63 7.17
N THR A 112 -2.51 -9.54 7.08
CA THR A 112 -2.88 -10.20 5.83
C THR A 112 -4.01 -9.40 5.20
N GLY A 113 -3.86 -9.03 3.92
CA GLY A 113 -4.85 -8.19 3.24
C GLY A 113 -4.47 -7.87 1.81
N THR A 114 -5.23 -7.00 1.18
CA THR A 114 -4.95 -6.47 -0.17
C THR A 114 -4.64 -4.97 -0.10
N LEU A 115 -3.81 -4.46 -1.00
CA LEU A 115 -3.43 -3.05 -1.02
C LEU A 115 -4.10 -2.33 -2.18
N ASN A 116 -4.83 -1.28 -1.86
CA ASN A 116 -5.20 -0.28 -2.85
C ASN A 116 -4.03 0.71 -2.99
N GLU A 117 -3.26 0.58 -4.06
CA GLU A 117 -2.08 1.39 -4.31
C GLU A 117 -2.38 2.87 -4.62
N GLN A 118 -3.59 3.18 -5.07
CA GLN A 118 -3.99 4.57 -5.36
C GLN A 118 -4.24 5.38 -4.08
N THR A 119 -4.65 4.71 -3.02
CA THR A 119 -5.02 5.34 -1.74
C THR A 119 -4.08 4.99 -0.59
N ASP A 120 -3.10 4.10 -0.82
CA ASP A 120 -2.24 3.50 0.21
C ASP A 120 -3.06 2.86 1.34
N THR A 121 -4.17 2.21 0.98
CA THR A 121 -5.08 1.61 1.96
C THR A 121 -5.01 0.10 1.89
N ILE A 122 -4.74 -0.54 3.02
CA ILE A 122 -4.82 -1.99 3.18
C ILE A 122 -6.26 -2.35 3.55
N HIS A 123 -6.87 -3.20 2.72
CA HIS A 123 -8.07 -3.93 3.10
C HIS A 123 -7.65 -5.08 4.00
N VAL A 124 -8.03 -5.00 5.27
CA VAL A 124 -7.55 -5.89 6.33
C VAL A 124 -8.40 -7.15 6.40
N LEU A 125 -7.78 -8.31 6.19
CA LEU A 125 -8.43 -9.60 6.39
C LEU A 125 -8.08 -10.20 7.76
N LYS A 126 -6.85 -9.98 8.23
CA LYS A 126 -6.36 -10.51 9.50
C LYS A 126 -5.24 -9.65 10.04
N ILE A 127 -5.22 -9.43 11.36
CA ILE A 127 -4.10 -8.82 12.08
C ILE A 127 -3.61 -9.80 13.14
N GLU A 128 -2.31 -9.99 13.19
CA GLU A 128 -1.64 -10.82 14.18
C GLU A 128 -0.46 -10.06 14.75
N ARG A 129 -0.27 -10.15 16.06
CA ARG A 129 0.95 -9.64 16.68
C ARG A 129 2.15 -10.43 16.14
N GLU A 130 3.19 -9.72 15.69
CA GLU A 130 4.45 -10.39 15.32
C GLU A 130 5.06 -10.98 16.59
N GLY A 131 5.32 -12.30 16.55
CA GLY A 131 5.64 -13.09 17.72
C GLY A 131 6.86 -12.60 18.52
N LYS A 132 6.89 -13.06 19.77
CA LYS A 132 8.06 -12.97 20.62
C LYS A 132 9.21 -13.79 20.05
#